data_79dd103831d3f8433d0e1f71202416dc
#
_entry.id   79dd103831d3f8433d0e1f71202416dc
#
_cell.length_a   1.000
_cell.length_b   1.000
_cell.length_c   1.000
_cell.angle_alpha   90.00
_cell.angle_beta   90.00
_cell.angle_gamma   90.00
#
_symmetry.space_group_name_H-M   'P 1'
#
loop_
_entity.id
_entity.type
_entity.pdbx_description
1 polymer ?
#
loop_
_entity_poly.entity_id
_entity_poly.type
_entity_poly.pdbx_seq_one_letter_code
_entity_poly.pdbx_strand_id
1 'polypeptide(L)'
;HNTIIDGHHRYKIVQKHPEIPFKVKQMDFPDKWAAIVWMCRNQLGRRNITDEQKTILIGEAYKAQKMTHGGNTSREHDDTGRFTSSRQNGDLRKEKTRDVIARDFGVGTRTVERAENFVDGLNEAEKISPGIKDAVISGSVKAPKSVISEIRNAPEEKKREAVEAFREK
;
A
#
# COMPACT_ATOMS: atom_id res chain seq x y z
N HIS A 1 5.87 19.97 10.83
CA HIS A 1 4.53 19.64 11.35
C HIS A 1 4.57 18.29 12.01
N ASN A 2 4.09 18.20 13.26
CA ASN A 2 3.99 16.92 13.97
C ASN A 2 2.71 16.21 13.56
N THR A 3 2.84 15.01 13.00
CA THR A 3 1.71 14.18 12.56
C THR A 3 1.68 12.88 13.35
N ILE A 4 0.52 12.48 13.86
CA ILE A 4 0.36 11.19 14.54
C ILE A 4 0.32 10.10 13.47
N ILE A 5 1.27 9.16 13.50
CA ILE A 5 1.37 8.03 12.57
C ILE A 5 0.89 6.70 13.19
N ASP A 6 0.81 6.62 14.52
CA ASP A 6 0.22 5.50 15.25
C ASP A 6 -0.36 6.00 16.58
N GLY A 7 -1.29 5.23 17.15
CA GLY A 7 -1.88 5.53 18.45
C GLY A 7 -3.01 6.56 18.45
N HIS A 8 -3.66 6.84 17.32
CA HIS A 8 -4.77 7.79 17.23
C HIS A 8 -5.88 7.53 18.26
N HIS A 9 -6.21 6.27 18.52
CA HIS A 9 -7.23 5.91 19.51
C HIS A 9 -6.76 6.24 20.94
N ARG A 10 -5.52 5.90 21.27
CA ARG A 10 -4.91 6.24 22.56
C ARG A 10 -4.84 7.74 22.77
N TYR A 11 -4.47 8.48 21.73
CA TYR A 11 -4.42 9.94 21.75
C TYR A 11 -5.81 10.55 22.05
N LYS A 12 -6.87 10.05 21.41
CA LYS A 12 -8.25 10.49 21.68
C LYS A 12 -8.68 10.22 23.14
N ILE A 13 -8.22 9.11 23.73
CA ILE A 13 -8.50 8.80 25.15
C ILE A 13 -7.80 9.80 26.06
N VAL A 14 -6.51 10.04 25.82
CA VAL A 14 -5.73 10.99 26.64
C VAL A 14 -6.27 12.42 26.55
N GLN A 15 -6.78 12.83 25.37
CA GLN A 15 -7.45 14.13 25.26
C GLN A 15 -8.69 14.26 26.15
N LYS A 16 -9.42 13.15 26.38
CA LYS A 16 -10.60 13.12 27.27
C LYS A 16 -10.23 12.93 28.73
N HIS A 17 -9.06 12.35 28.99
CA HIS A 17 -8.55 11.97 30.29
C HIS A 17 -7.13 12.49 30.50
N PRO A 18 -6.95 13.82 30.72
CA PRO A 18 -5.62 14.43 30.86
C PRO A 18 -4.81 13.90 32.05
N GLU A 19 -5.49 13.31 33.03
CA GLU A 19 -4.89 12.67 34.20
C GLU A 19 -4.09 11.40 33.87
N ILE A 20 -4.31 10.79 32.70
CA ILE A 20 -3.61 9.57 32.30
C ILE A 20 -2.22 9.93 31.77
N PRO A 21 -1.13 9.48 32.43
CA PRO A 21 0.21 9.73 31.94
C PRO A 21 0.48 8.99 30.62
N PHE A 22 1.08 9.67 29.67
CA PHE A 22 1.45 9.07 28.39
C PHE A 22 2.85 9.51 27.96
N LYS A 23 3.45 8.71 27.09
CA LYS A 23 4.74 9.01 26.45
C LYS A 23 4.56 9.08 24.95
N VAL A 24 5.17 10.06 24.32
CA VAL A 24 5.25 10.20 22.87
C VAL A 24 6.62 9.76 22.41
N LYS A 25 6.67 8.91 21.38
CA LYS A 25 7.91 8.59 20.66
C LYS A 25 7.92 9.37 19.35
N GLN A 26 8.82 10.32 19.25
CA GLN A 26 9.03 11.04 18.01
C GLN A 26 9.91 10.21 17.07
N MET A 27 9.58 10.23 15.78
CA MET A 27 10.32 9.55 14.72
C MET A 27 10.43 10.47 13.51
N ASP A 28 11.61 10.49 12.90
CA ASP A 28 11.87 11.26 11.70
C ASP A 28 11.87 10.33 10.48
N PHE A 29 11.24 10.76 9.41
CA PHE A 29 11.18 10.03 8.14
C PHE A 29 11.67 10.95 7.02
N PRO A 30 12.44 10.42 6.03
CA PRO A 30 12.94 11.20 4.91
C PRO A 30 11.81 11.78 4.06
N ASP A 31 10.69 11.07 3.96
CA ASP A 31 9.49 11.49 3.25
C ASP A 31 8.24 10.79 3.78
N LYS A 32 7.07 11.20 3.27
CA LYS A 32 5.78 10.60 3.63
C LYS A 32 5.66 9.12 3.26
N TRP A 33 6.35 8.69 2.22
CA TRP A 33 6.26 7.32 1.72
C TRP A 33 7.00 6.36 2.66
N ALA A 34 8.17 6.77 3.16
CA ALA A 34 8.89 6.02 4.19
C ALA A 34 8.05 5.87 5.48
N ALA A 35 7.31 6.90 5.86
CA ALA A 35 6.36 6.83 6.97
C ALA A 35 5.23 5.81 6.70
N ILE A 36 4.67 5.78 5.48
CA ILE A 36 3.64 4.80 5.10
C ILE A 36 4.18 3.37 5.16
N VAL A 37 5.38 3.12 4.63
CA VAL A 37 6.02 1.78 4.72
C VAL A 37 6.18 1.36 6.18
N TRP A 38 6.66 2.27 7.03
CA TRP A 38 6.79 2.00 8.45
C TRP A 38 5.43 1.68 9.11
N MET A 39 4.39 2.46 8.81
CA MET A 39 3.04 2.21 9.31
C MET A 39 2.53 0.83 8.90
N CYS A 40 2.69 0.44 7.63
CA CYS A 40 2.28 -0.87 7.14
C CYS A 40 3.00 -2.00 7.88
N ARG A 41 4.32 -1.89 8.08
CA ARG A 41 5.11 -2.87 8.85
C ARG A 41 4.63 -2.98 10.31
N ASN A 42 4.38 -1.84 10.95
CA ASN A 42 3.92 -1.79 12.34
C ASN A 42 2.53 -2.42 12.50
N GLN A 43 1.62 -2.19 11.55
CA GLN A 43 0.29 -2.79 11.55
C GLN A 43 0.33 -4.30 11.31
N LEU A 44 1.23 -4.79 10.46
CA LEU A 44 1.37 -6.21 10.18
C LEU A 44 1.74 -7.04 11.42
N GLY A 45 2.48 -6.45 12.37
CA GLY A 45 2.83 -7.08 13.64
C GLY A 45 1.66 -7.25 14.61
N ARG A 46 0.48 -6.77 14.30
CA ARG A 46 -0.71 -6.92 15.17
C ARG A 46 -1.30 -8.31 15.05
N ARG A 47 -1.78 -8.86 16.18
CA ARG A 47 -2.27 -10.25 16.28
C ARG A 47 -3.58 -10.51 15.52
N ASN A 48 -4.41 -9.48 15.28
CA ASN A 48 -5.80 -9.62 14.80
C ASN A 48 -5.99 -8.95 13.45
N ILE A 49 -5.14 -9.26 12.46
CA ILE A 49 -5.33 -8.80 11.08
C ILE A 49 -5.86 -9.94 10.21
N THR A 50 -6.82 -9.63 9.36
CA THR A 50 -7.35 -10.61 8.38
C THR A 50 -6.39 -10.75 7.20
N ASP A 51 -6.57 -11.81 6.39
CA ASP A 51 -5.77 -12.02 5.18
C ASP A 51 -5.95 -10.90 4.15
N GLU A 52 -7.14 -10.29 4.10
CA GLU A 52 -7.43 -9.12 3.26
C GLU A 52 -6.64 -7.91 3.74
N GLN A 53 -6.70 -7.61 5.04
CA GLN A 53 -5.93 -6.54 5.66
C GLN A 53 -4.43 -6.73 5.45
N LYS A 54 -3.92 -7.95 5.65
CA LYS A 54 -2.53 -8.29 5.37
C LYS A 54 -2.15 -8.02 3.92
N THR A 55 -3.00 -8.43 2.98
CA THR A 55 -2.79 -8.20 1.54
C THR A 55 -2.74 -6.71 1.23
N ILE A 56 -3.64 -5.91 1.80
CA ILE A 56 -3.66 -4.46 1.61
C ILE A 56 -2.38 -3.82 2.17
N LEU A 57 -1.94 -4.18 3.38
CA LEU A 57 -0.73 -3.63 3.98
C LEU A 57 0.51 -3.91 3.12
N ILE A 58 0.64 -5.12 2.56
CA ILE A 58 1.74 -5.49 1.67
C ILE A 58 1.69 -4.64 0.38
N GLY A 59 0.53 -4.53 -0.25
CA GLY A 59 0.37 -3.77 -1.50
C GLY A 59 0.62 -2.28 -1.32
N GLU A 60 0.08 -1.67 -0.26
CA GLU A 60 0.31 -0.26 0.06
C GLU A 60 1.79 0.02 0.40
N ALA A 61 2.45 -0.86 1.17
CA ALA A 61 3.88 -0.75 1.45
C ALA A 61 4.71 -0.82 0.17
N TYR A 62 4.38 -1.72 -0.75
CA TYR A 62 5.09 -1.86 -2.01
C TYR A 62 4.91 -0.62 -2.91
N LYS A 63 3.69 -0.09 -3.01
CA LYS A 63 3.42 1.16 -3.73
C LYS A 63 4.20 2.34 -3.13
N ALA A 64 4.14 2.50 -1.81
CA ALA A 64 4.88 3.55 -1.12
C ALA A 64 6.39 3.43 -1.32
N GLN A 65 6.95 2.21 -1.23
CA GLN A 65 8.38 1.97 -1.43
C GLN A 65 8.84 2.30 -2.86
N LYS A 66 8.01 2.06 -3.88
CA LYS A 66 8.27 2.51 -5.25
C LYS A 66 8.39 4.03 -5.34
N MET A 67 7.55 4.76 -4.62
CA MET A 67 7.57 6.24 -4.60
C MET A 67 8.80 6.80 -3.88
N THR A 68 9.26 6.15 -2.79
CA THR A 68 10.48 6.53 -2.07
C THR A 68 11.73 6.43 -2.96
N HIS A 69 11.80 5.41 -3.82
CA HIS A 69 12.95 5.22 -4.70
C HIS A 69 12.91 6.11 -5.96
N GLY A 70 11.94 7.03 -6.04
CA GLY A 70 11.69 7.86 -7.20
C GLY A 70 11.50 6.97 -8.42
N GLY A 71 10.30 6.82 -8.92
CA GLY A 71 10.15 6.38 -10.30
C GLY A 71 10.93 7.41 -11.12
N ASN A 72 12.16 7.09 -11.48
CA ASN A 72 13.02 7.98 -12.24
C ASN A 72 12.38 8.18 -13.61
N THR A 73 11.52 9.18 -13.69
CA THR A 73 10.89 9.63 -14.93
C THR A 73 11.81 10.57 -15.71
N SER A 74 12.90 11.03 -15.12
CA SER A 74 13.96 11.75 -15.83
C SER A 74 14.92 10.74 -16.48
N ARG A 75 14.44 10.05 -17.49
CA ARG A 75 15.30 9.39 -18.46
C ARG A 75 15.87 10.50 -19.32
N GLU A 76 17.15 10.81 -19.12
CA GLU A 76 17.87 11.70 -20.01
C GLU A 76 17.95 11.03 -21.37
N HIS A 77 17.39 11.69 -22.37
CA HIS A 77 17.57 11.35 -23.77
C HIS A 77 18.79 12.15 -24.27
N ASP A 78 19.64 11.51 -25.05
CA ASP A 78 20.65 12.24 -25.82
C ASP A 78 19.95 13.07 -26.93
N ASP A 79 20.70 13.95 -27.56
CA ASP A 79 20.20 14.82 -28.65
C ASP A 79 19.61 14.03 -29.83
N THR A 80 19.79 12.69 -29.87
CA THR A 80 19.22 11.80 -30.88
C THR A 80 17.94 11.07 -30.40
N GLY A 81 17.44 11.35 -29.18
CA GLY A 81 16.28 10.70 -28.60
C GLY A 81 16.54 9.28 -28.09
N ARG A 82 17.80 8.87 -28.02
CA ARG A 82 18.21 7.54 -27.54
C ARG A 82 18.41 7.57 -26.03
N PHE A 83 17.95 6.53 -25.33
CA PHE A 83 18.20 6.41 -23.90
C PHE A 83 19.71 6.34 -23.61
N THR A 84 20.25 7.30 -22.89
CA THR A 84 21.57 7.18 -22.31
C THR A 84 21.50 6.24 -21.12
N SER A 85 21.75 4.94 -21.36
CA SER A 85 22.02 4.04 -20.25
C SER A 85 23.41 4.38 -19.75
N SER A 86 23.52 5.05 -18.61
CA SER A 86 24.79 5.19 -17.88
C SER A 86 25.27 3.80 -17.45
N ARG A 87 26.02 3.14 -18.34
CA ARG A 87 26.74 1.88 -18.05
C ARG A 87 27.99 2.10 -17.19
N GLN A 88 27.99 3.12 -16.36
CA GLN A 88 29.07 3.34 -15.41
C GLN A 88 28.52 3.29 -13.99
N ASN A 89 28.29 2.09 -13.51
CA ASN A 89 28.67 1.65 -12.17
C ASN A 89 28.42 0.15 -12.10
N GLY A 90 29.49 -0.60 -12.32
CA GLY A 90 29.56 -1.99 -11.96
C GLY A 90 29.20 -2.15 -10.48
N ASP A 91 28.47 -3.17 -10.19
CA ASP A 91 28.52 -3.93 -8.93
C ASP A 91 27.73 -3.51 -7.71
N LEU A 92 26.71 -2.68 -7.82
CA LEU A 92 25.64 -2.73 -6.84
C LEU A 92 24.31 -2.93 -7.60
N ARG A 93 23.93 -4.17 -7.86
CA ARG A 93 22.54 -4.49 -8.24
C ARG A 93 21.65 -3.99 -7.11
N LYS A 94 21.09 -2.78 -7.25
CA LYS A 94 20.07 -2.28 -6.34
C LYS A 94 18.99 -3.36 -6.24
N GLU A 95 18.82 -3.90 -5.05
CA GLU A 95 17.80 -4.90 -4.78
C GLU A 95 16.45 -4.37 -5.28
N LYS A 96 15.69 -5.21 -5.99
CA LYS A 96 14.40 -4.78 -6.53
C LYS A 96 13.44 -4.48 -5.38
N THR A 97 12.68 -3.42 -5.47
CA THR A 97 11.71 -2.99 -4.44
C THR A 97 10.81 -4.14 -3.97
N ARG A 98 10.38 -5.02 -4.89
CA ARG A 98 9.55 -6.18 -4.55
C ARG A 98 10.29 -7.19 -3.67
N ASP A 99 11.60 -7.37 -3.87
CA ASP A 99 12.41 -8.34 -3.12
C ASP A 99 12.64 -7.80 -1.69
N VAL A 100 12.84 -6.49 -1.54
CA VAL A 100 12.91 -5.81 -0.24
C VAL A 100 11.61 -6.02 0.53
N ILE A 101 10.47 -5.69 -0.07
CA ILE A 101 9.16 -5.86 0.58
C ILE A 101 8.86 -7.33 0.87
N ALA A 102 9.18 -8.25 -0.04
CA ALA A 102 8.98 -9.68 0.18
C ALA A 102 9.74 -10.18 1.42
N ARG A 103 11.01 -9.78 1.56
CA ARG A 103 11.84 -10.10 2.72
C ARG A 103 11.29 -9.47 4.00
N ASP A 104 10.95 -8.19 3.96
CA ASP A 104 10.51 -7.43 5.13
C ASP A 104 9.18 -7.91 5.69
N PHE A 105 8.31 -8.41 4.82
CA PHE A 105 6.98 -8.89 5.18
C PHE A 105 6.89 -10.44 5.28
N GLY A 106 8.01 -11.15 5.05
CA GLY A 106 8.09 -12.60 5.14
C GLY A 106 7.18 -13.32 4.13
N VAL A 107 7.07 -12.79 2.91
CA VAL A 107 6.23 -13.34 1.83
C VAL A 107 7.02 -13.52 0.54
N GLY A 108 6.48 -14.30 -0.40
CA GLY A 108 7.09 -14.42 -1.73
C GLY A 108 6.90 -13.16 -2.58
N THR A 109 7.83 -12.90 -3.51
CA THR A 109 7.78 -11.75 -4.43
C THR A 109 6.50 -11.70 -5.26
N ARG A 110 6.00 -12.87 -5.68
CA ARG A 110 4.73 -13.00 -6.41
C ARG A 110 3.52 -12.59 -5.56
N THR A 111 3.61 -12.80 -4.24
CA THR A 111 2.57 -12.34 -3.29
C THR A 111 2.56 -10.82 -3.22
N VAL A 112 3.72 -10.16 -3.25
CA VAL A 112 3.84 -8.70 -3.26
C VAL A 112 3.20 -8.11 -4.52
N GLU A 113 3.47 -8.68 -5.70
CA GLU A 113 2.89 -8.23 -6.97
C GLU A 113 1.36 -8.43 -7.01
N ARG A 114 0.87 -9.57 -6.50
CA ARG A 114 -0.57 -9.82 -6.37
C ARG A 114 -1.25 -8.88 -5.39
N ALA A 115 -0.57 -8.54 -4.30
CA ALA A 115 -1.07 -7.59 -3.32
C ALA A 115 -1.20 -6.17 -3.90
N GLU A 116 -0.26 -5.73 -4.73
CA GLU A 116 -0.38 -4.47 -5.47
C GLU A 116 -1.59 -4.48 -6.40
N ASN A 117 -1.75 -5.54 -7.20
CA ASN A 117 -2.88 -5.67 -8.12
C ASN A 117 -4.22 -5.65 -7.37
N PHE A 118 -4.28 -6.28 -6.21
CA PHE A 118 -5.46 -6.27 -5.35
C PHE A 118 -5.77 -4.86 -4.84
N VAL A 119 -4.77 -4.13 -4.35
CA VAL A 119 -4.94 -2.75 -3.88
C VAL A 119 -5.38 -1.83 -5.02
N ASP A 120 -4.80 -1.97 -6.20
CA ASP A 120 -5.18 -1.18 -7.37
C ASP A 120 -6.62 -1.45 -7.78
N GLY A 121 -7.03 -2.72 -7.85
CA GLY A 121 -8.42 -3.09 -8.13
C GLY A 121 -9.40 -2.57 -7.09
N LEU A 122 -9.01 -2.62 -5.81
CA LEU A 122 -9.83 -2.11 -4.71
C LEU A 122 -9.98 -0.58 -4.76
N ASN A 123 -8.92 0.14 -5.15
CA ASN A 123 -8.99 1.58 -5.34
C ASN A 123 -9.86 1.97 -6.55
N GLU A 124 -9.87 1.17 -7.63
CA GLU A 124 -10.78 1.37 -8.74
C GLU A 124 -12.24 1.09 -8.34
N ALA A 125 -12.48 0.02 -7.58
CA ALA A 125 -13.82 -0.29 -7.06
C ALA A 125 -14.35 0.82 -6.15
N GLU A 126 -13.50 1.41 -5.31
CA GLU A 126 -13.85 2.53 -4.42
C GLU A 126 -14.29 3.79 -5.19
N LYS A 127 -13.70 4.06 -6.38
CA LYS A 127 -14.14 5.17 -7.24
C LYS A 127 -15.56 4.98 -7.76
N ILE A 128 -15.96 3.72 -8.00
CA ILE A 128 -17.29 3.38 -8.51
C ILE A 128 -18.32 3.32 -7.37
N SER A 129 -17.93 2.74 -6.26
CA SER A 129 -18.79 2.53 -5.10
C SER A 129 -18.05 2.93 -3.81
N PRO A 130 -18.18 4.20 -3.38
CA PRO A 130 -17.57 4.66 -2.14
C PRO A 130 -17.98 3.81 -0.93
N GLY A 131 -17.00 3.46 -0.11
CA GLY A 131 -17.16 2.62 1.07
C GLY A 131 -16.98 1.11 0.83
N ILE A 132 -16.80 0.67 -0.43
CA ILE A 132 -16.57 -0.76 -0.72
C ILE A 132 -15.23 -1.23 -0.17
N LYS A 133 -14.22 -0.36 -0.14
CA LYS A 133 -12.91 -0.66 0.44
C LYS A 133 -13.04 -1.01 1.92
N ASP A 134 -13.78 -0.22 2.67
CA ASP A 134 -14.02 -0.46 4.10
C ASP A 134 -14.87 -1.71 4.32
N ALA A 135 -15.84 -1.96 3.46
CA ALA A 135 -16.67 -3.15 3.52
C ALA A 135 -15.88 -4.45 3.27
N VAL A 136 -14.93 -4.44 2.34
CA VAL A 136 -14.01 -5.57 2.10
C VAL A 136 -13.02 -5.72 3.26
N ILE A 137 -12.48 -4.63 3.79
CA ILE A 137 -11.55 -4.64 4.92
C ILE A 137 -12.20 -5.17 6.20
N SER A 138 -13.45 -4.80 6.45
CA SER A 138 -14.23 -5.27 7.61
C SER A 138 -14.76 -6.69 7.44
N GLY A 139 -14.73 -7.25 6.23
CA GLY A 139 -15.29 -8.55 5.90
C GLY A 139 -16.82 -8.54 5.72
N SER A 140 -17.45 -7.36 5.69
CA SER A 140 -18.90 -7.19 5.43
C SER A 140 -19.25 -7.58 3.99
N VAL A 141 -18.29 -7.39 3.07
CA VAL A 141 -18.40 -7.79 1.68
C VAL A 141 -17.32 -8.84 1.38
N LYS A 142 -17.75 -10.02 0.94
CA LYS A 142 -16.83 -11.09 0.51
C LYS A 142 -16.61 -10.99 -1.00
N ALA A 143 -15.48 -10.42 -1.40
CA ALA A 143 -15.08 -10.34 -2.80
C ALA A 143 -13.82 -11.19 -3.03
N PRO A 144 -13.83 -12.12 -4.01
CA PRO A 144 -12.64 -12.91 -4.33
C PRO A 144 -11.49 -12.01 -4.76
N LYS A 145 -10.29 -12.25 -4.22
CA LYS A 145 -9.09 -11.45 -4.51
C LYS A 145 -8.74 -11.40 -6.00
N SER A 146 -9.03 -12.48 -6.75
CA SER A 146 -8.84 -12.54 -8.21
C SER A 146 -9.73 -11.52 -8.92
N VAL A 147 -11.01 -11.50 -8.58
CA VAL A 147 -11.99 -10.60 -9.21
C VAL A 147 -11.67 -9.14 -8.94
N ILE A 148 -11.32 -8.80 -7.69
CA ILE A 148 -10.88 -7.44 -7.35
C ILE A 148 -9.63 -7.06 -8.15
N SER A 149 -8.65 -7.95 -8.28
CA SER A 149 -7.43 -7.67 -9.06
C SER A 149 -7.70 -7.47 -10.54
N GLU A 150 -8.70 -8.13 -11.10
CA GLU A 150 -9.11 -7.98 -12.50
C GLU A 150 -9.79 -6.64 -12.79
N ILE A 151 -10.52 -6.09 -11.81
CA ILE A 151 -11.18 -4.75 -11.91
C ILE A 151 -10.18 -3.67 -12.32
N ARG A 152 -8.92 -3.76 -11.89
CA ARG A 152 -7.87 -2.79 -12.23
C ARG A 152 -7.81 -2.45 -13.71
N ASN A 153 -7.87 -3.47 -14.58
CA ASN A 153 -7.69 -3.35 -16.04
C ASN A 153 -8.97 -3.59 -16.82
N ALA A 154 -10.10 -3.80 -16.16
CA ALA A 154 -11.37 -4.08 -16.82
C ALA A 154 -11.94 -2.79 -17.48
N PRO A 155 -12.73 -2.91 -18.56
CA PRO A 155 -13.55 -1.80 -19.07
C PRO A 155 -14.55 -1.32 -18.00
N GLU A 156 -14.94 -0.04 -18.07
CA GLU A 156 -15.80 0.60 -17.05
C GLU A 156 -17.15 -0.15 -16.81
N GLU A 157 -17.75 -0.70 -17.86
CA GLU A 157 -18.97 -1.50 -17.75
C GLU A 157 -18.77 -2.73 -16.88
N LYS A 158 -17.70 -3.51 -17.15
CA LYS A 158 -17.38 -4.70 -16.37
C LYS A 158 -16.93 -4.40 -14.94
N LYS A 159 -16.30 -3.24 -14.72
CA LYS A 159 -15.99 -2.78 -13.37
C LYS A 159 -17.27 -2.55 -12.55
N ARG A 160 -18.27 -1.88 -13.16
CA ARG A 160 -19.56 -1.61 -12.49
C ARG A 160 -20.31 -2.90 -12.18
N GLU A 161 -20.42 -3.81 -13.15
CA GLU A 161 -21.06 -5.12 -12.94
C GLU A 161 -20.41 -5.91 -11.80
N ALA A 162 -19.06 -5.95 -11.77
CA ALA A 162 -18.33 -6.63 -10.71
C ALA A 162 -18.57 -6.00 -9.33
N VAL A 163 -18.61 -4.69 -9.25
CA VAL A 163 -18.82 -3.95 -7.99
C VAL A 163 -20.26 -4.12 -7.49
N GLU A 164 -21.26 -4.11 -8.38
CA GLU A 164 -22.66 -4.37 -8.05
C GLU A 164 -22.86 -5.79 -7.53
N ALA A 165 -22.26 -6.78 -8.19
CA ALA A 165 -22.31 -8.18 -7.76
C ALA A 165 -21.70 -8.43 -6.36
N PHE A 166 -20.87 -7.53 -5.85
CA PHE A 166 -20.35 -7.62 -4.48
C PHE A 166 -21.32 -7.07 -3.43
N ARG A 167 -22.24 -6.19 -3.81
CA ARG A 167 -23.25 -5.60 -2.92
C ARG A 167 -24.47 -6.47 -2.70
N GLU A 168 -24.74 -7.34 -3.67
CA GLU A 168 -25.93 -8.22 -3.64
C GLU A 168 -25.71 -9.52 -2.86
N LYS A 169 -24.48 -9.76 -2.36
CA LYS A 169 -24.09 -10.96 -1.60
C LYS A 169 -23.80 -10.64 -0.14
#